data_486ea169e72efa832f8eb774ed90e6cb
#
_entry.id   486ea169e72efa832f8eb774ed90e6cb
#
_cell.length_a   1.000
_cell.length_b   1.000
_cell.length_c   1.000
_cell.angle_alpha   90.00
_cell.angle_beta   90.00
_cell.angle_gamma   90.00
#
_symmetry.space_group_name_H-M   'P 1'
#
loop_
_entity.id
_entity.type
_entity.pdbx_description
1 polymer ?
#
loop_
_entity_poly.entity_id
_entity_poly.type
_entity_poly.pdbx_seq_one_letter_code
_entity_poly.pdbx_strand_id
1 'polypeptide(L)'
;IQFVQANITQIHPEHNELFNEQAQSLGQFDHVIVCCARQTAAFFEQYPVLKPIRGQVSWVENTAQPLALNQAYSYGGYCMQLDAQQLILGASFYPNRDDSDVLLEDHVHNYELIHSVFPHYAQSLPDVTTWQGRASVRAQSLDYFPVLGKMSEQTEIYSFAGLGSKGFLFAPLCSEILAAQILKEACPVPEPLLQKLSPTRFQKKLKAK
;
A
#
# COMPACT_ATOMS: atom_id res chain seq x y z
N ILE A 1 -1.80 -5.20 23.13
CA ILE A 1 -1.29 -4.31 22.07
C ILE A 1 -1.39 -2.89 22.60
N GLN A 2 -0.28 -2.15 22.54
CA GLN A 2 -0.22 -0.74 22.88
C GLN A 2 -0.10 0.09 21.58
N PHE A 3 -0.91 1.12 21.45
CA PHE A 3 -0.81 2.11 20.37
C PHE A 3 -0.11 3.36 20.89
N VAL A 4 0.93 3.79 20.17
CA VAL A 4 1.63 5.05 20.44
C VAL A 4 1.57 5.91 19.18
N GLN A 5 1.03 7.11 19.29
CA GLN A 5 1.04 8.08 18.20
C GLN A 5 2.31 8.93 18.30
N ALA A 6 3.25 8.69 17.40
CA ALA A 6 4.50 9.41 17.32
C ALA A 6 5.00 9.45 15.86
N ASN A 7 5.71 10.52 15.51
CA ASN A 7 6.44 10.58 14.24
C ASN A 7 7.85 10.05 14.45
N ILE A 8 8.12 8.85 13.90
CA ILE A 8 9.43 8.21 13.97
C ILE A 8 10.32 8.80 12.89
N THR A 9 11.48 9.31 13.28
CA THR A 9 12.45 9.89 12.35
C THR A 9 13.75 9.11 12.24
N GLN A 10 14.08 8.31 13.26
CA GLN A 10 15.32 7.52 13.28
C GLN A 10 15.09 6.14 13.90
N ILE A 11 15.84 5.17 13.38
CA ILE A 11 15.97 3.83 13.95
C ILE A 11 17.46 3.58 14.16
N HIS A 12 17.88 3.34 15.39
CA HIS A 12 19.25 2.94 15.69
C HIS A 12 19.37 1.41 15.63
N PRO A 13 20.09 0.87 14.66
CA PRO A 13 20.09 -0.56 14.37
C PRO A 13 20.81 -1.41 15.45
N GLU A 14 21.74 -0.83 16.21
CA GLU A 14 22.50 -1.57 17.23
C GLU A 14 21.62 -2.08 18.37
N HIS A 15 20.55 -1.35 18.68
CA HIS A 15 19.64 -1.67 19.79
C HIS A 15 18.17 -1.74 19.37
N ASN A 16 17.87 -1.68 18.06
CA ASN A 16 16.52 -1.56 17.53
C ASN A 16 15.73 -0.45 18.24
N GLU A 17 16.37 0.70 18.49
CA GLU A 17 15.82 1.81 19.25
C GLU A 17 15.20 2.85 18.33
N LEU A 18 13.99 3.31 18.69
CA LEU A 18 13.23 4.26 17.88
C LEU A 18 13.30 5.66 18.49
N PHE A 19 13.43 6.67 17.63
CA PHE A 19 13.46 8.08 18.01
C PHE A 19 12.41 8.88 17.27
N ASN A 20 11.81 9.83 17.98
CA ASN A 20 10.88 10.81 17.41
C ASN A 20 11.61 12.03 16.84
N GLU A 21 10.86 13.01 16.31
CA GLU A 21 11.40 14.25 15.73
C GLU A 21 12.08 15.18 16.74
N GLN A 22 11.83 15.00 18.04
CA GLN A 22 12.52 15.72 19.13
C GLN A 22 13.79 14.95 19.60
N ALA A 23 14.22 13.92 18.87
CA ALA A 23 15.32 13.04 19.24
C ALA A 23 15.13 12.36 20.62
N GLN A 24 13.89 12.16 21.03
CA GLN A 24 13.57 11.42 22.25
C GLN A 24 13.41 9.94 21.92
N SER A 25 14.03 9.08 22.74
CA SER A 25 13.85 7.63 22.63
C SER A 25 12.43 7.23 22.98
N LEU A 26 11.85 6.40 22.15
CA LEU A 26 10.55 5.75 22.36
C LEU A 26 10.70 4.33 22.90
N GLY A 27 11.94 3.87 23.07
CA GLY A 27 12.29 2.56 23.60
C GLY A 27 13.09 1.69 22.64
N GLN A 28 13.58 0.59 23.20
CA GLN A 28 14.26 -0.49 22.48
C GLN A 28 13.31 -1.66 22.31
N PHE A 29 13.41 -2.35 21.19
CA PHE A 29 12.49 -3.41 20.79
C PHE A 29 13.25 -4.65 20.34
N ASP A 30 12.73 -5.84 20.65
CA ASP A 30 13.30 -7.10 20.17
C ASP A 30 13.29 -7.17 18.64
N HIS A 31 12.20 -6.67 18.03
CA HIS A 31 12.01 -6.62 16.58
C HIS A 31 11.33 -5.31 16.17
N VAL A 32 11.75 -4.73 15.06
CA VAL A 32 11.13 -3.54 14.45
C VAL A 32 10.66 -3.87 13.03
N ILE A 33 9.38 -3.66 12.75
CA ILE A 33 8.81 -3.86 11.42
C ILE A 33 8.44 -2.50 10.84
N VAL A 34 9.10 -2.11 9.76
CA VAL A 34 8.88 -0.82 9.09
C VAL A 34 7.86 -0.97 7.98
N CYS A 35 6.64 -0.44 8.21
CA CYS A 35 5.49 -0.51 7.30
C CYS A 35 5.12 0.86 6.71
N CYS A 36 6.10 1.73 6.47
CA CYS A 36 5.88 3.13 6.10
C CYS A 36 5.76 3.37 4.59
N ALA A 37 5.37 2.35 3.82
CA ALA A 37 5.24 2.43 2.36
C ALA A 37 6.50 3.05 1.72
N ARG A 38 6.38 4.18 1.00
CA ARG A 38 7.52 4.84 0.34
C ARG A 38 8.51 5.43 1.35
N GLN A 39 8.02 5.92 2.48
CA GLN A 39 8.85 6.48 3.54
C GLN A 39 9.74 5.44 4.22
N THR A 40 9.48 4.15 4.05
CA THR A 40 10.37 3.08 4.54
C THR A 40 11.83 3.31 4.10
N ALA A 41 12.05 3.83 2.90
CA ALA A 41 13.40 4.09 2.39
C ALA A 41 14.19 5.12 3.22
N ALA A 42 13.52 6.01 3.93
CA ALA A 42 14.18 7.03 4.74
C ALA A 42 14.94 6.47 5.97
N PHE A 43 14.60 5.26 6.38
CA PHE A 43 15.23 4.60 7.54
C PHE A 43 16.48 3.77 7.18
N PHE A 44 16.83 3.66 5.90
CA PHE A 44 17.90 2.76 5.45
C PHE A 44 18.78 3.44 4.41
N GLU A 45 20.10 3.34 4.58
CA GLU A 45 21.06 3.86 3.59
C GLU A 45 20.92 3.20 2.21
N GLN A 46 20.62 1.91 2.20
CA GLN A 46 20.38 1.14 0.99
C GLN A 46 19.01 0.46 1.04
N TYR A 47 18.09 0.99 0.27
CA TYR A 47 16.75 0.45 0.15
C TYR A 47 16.32 0.33 -1.31
N PRO A 48 15.53 -0.69 -1.67
CA PRO A 48 14.99 -0.80 -3.03
C PRO A 48 14.19 0.45 -3.44
N VAL A 49 14.36 0.88 -4.67
CA VAL A 49 13.60 2.00 -5.22
C VAL A 49 12.11 1.63 -5.27
N LEU A 50 11.29 2.42 -4.60
CA LEU A 50 9.83 2.32 -4.64
C LEU A 50 9.26 3.46 -5.48
N LYS A 51 8.62 3.11 -6.59
CA LYS A 51 7.95 4.08 -7.47
C LYS A 51 6.66 4.58 -6.83
N PRO A 52 6.41 5.90 -6.83
CA PRO A 52 5.12 6.43 -6.43
C PRO A 52 4.08 6.15 -7.51
N ILE A 53 2.93 5.64 -7.10
CA ILE A 53 1.78 5.43 -7.96
C ILE A 53 0.58 6.10 -7.30
N ARG A 54 0.26 7.30 -7.75
CA ARG A 54 -0.92 8.01 -7.27
C ARG A 54 -2.19 7.33 -7.74
N GLY A 55 -3.22 7.36 -6.91
CA GLY A 55 -4.55 6.90 -7.30
C GLY A 55 -5.61 7.47 -6.39
N GLN A 56 -6.75 7.79 -6.99
CA GLN A 56 -7.92 8.33 -6.29
C GLN A 56 -9.10 7.38 -6.42
N VAL A 57 -9.80 7.20 -5.33
CA VAL A 57 -11.13 6.60 -5.30
C VAL A 57 -12.18 7.69 -5.15
N SER A 58 -13.36 7.44 -5.69
CA SER A 58 -14.52 8.33 -5.58
C SER A 58 -15.56 7.69 -4.67
N TRP A 59 -16.10 8.47 -3.75
CA TRP A 59 -17.26 8.12 -2.94
C TRP A 59 -18.48 8.84 -3.49
N VAL A 60 -19.48 8.04 -3.85
CA VAL A 60 -20.65 8.51 -4.57
C VAL A 60 -21.89 8.13 -3.80
N GLU A 61 -22.79 9.08 -3.59
CA GLU A 61 -24.09 8.79 -3.03
C GLU A 61 -24.89 7.88 -3.96
N ASN A 62 -25.39 6.79 -3.43
CA ASN A 62 -26.19 5.84 -4.19
C ASN A 62 -27.66 6.32 -4.23
N THR A 63 -27.96 7.31 -5.07
CA THR A 63 -29.29 7.87 -5.25
C THR A 63 -30.12 7.10 -6.26
N ALA A 64 -29.48 6.31 -7.12
CA ALA A 64 -30.14 5.46 -8.08
C ALA A 64 -30.82 4.29 -7.37
N GLN A 65 -31.91 3.79 -7.96
CA GLN A 65 -32.45 2.48 -7.63
C GLN A 65 -31.27 1.49 -7.67
N PRO A 66 -30.90 0.91 -6.56
CA PRO A 66 -29.65 0.18 -6.50
C PRO A 66 -29.75 -0.97 -7.50
N LEU A 67 -28.80 -1.02 -8.44
CA LEU A 67 -28.22 -2.30 -8.72
C LEU A 67 -27.85 -2.80 -7.34
N ALA A 68 -28.57 -3.82 -6.84
CA ALA A 68 -28.17 -4.43 -5.59
C ALA A 68 -26.76 -4.96 -5.81
N LEU A 69 -25.75 -4.10 -5.56
CA LEU A 69 -24.35 -4.45 -5.73
C LEU A 69 -23.96 -5.35 -4.57
N ASN A 70 -24.54 -6.56 -4.57
CA ASN A 70 -24.24 -7.60 -3.58
C ASN A 70 -22.80 -8.09 -3.67
N GLN A 71 -22.04 -7.56 -4.62
CA GLN A 71 -20.65 -7.93 -4.87
C GLN A 71 -19.86 -6.76 -5.46
N ALA A 72 -18.53 -6.83 -5.37
CA ALA A 72 -17.65 -5.92 -6.07
C ALA A 72 -17.56 -6.27 -7.56
N TYR A 73 -17.59 -5.27 -8.41
CA TYR A 73 -17.38 -5.40 -9.86
C TYR A 73 -16.01 -4.85 -10.23
N SER A 74 -15.27 -5.56 -11.08
CA SER A 74 -13.97 -5.13 -11.63
C SER A 74 -14.05 -5.10 -13.16
N TYR A 75 -13.63 -3.96 -13.76
CA TYR A 75 -13.82 -3.69 -15.20
C TYR A 75 -12.73 -2.77 -15.80
N GLY A 76 -11.51 -2.84 -15.31
CA GLY A 76 -10.45 -1.84 -15.58
C GLY A 76 -10.40 -0.75 -14.51
N GLY A 77 -11.49 -0.54 -13.81
CA GLY A 77 -11.68 0.03 -12.51
C GLY A 77 -12.38 -0.96 -11.61
N TYR A 78 -13.05 -0.46 -10.59
CA TYR A 78 -13.94 -1.25 -9.75
C TYR A 78 -15.08 -0.41 -9.18
N CYS A 79 -16.18 -1.09 -8.90
CA CYS A 79 -17.32 -0.52 -8.20
C CYS A 79 -17.75 -1.48 -7.09
N MET A 80 -18.00 -0.95 -5.92
CA MET A 80 -18.53 -1.70 -4.81
C MET A 80 -19.41 -0.82 -3.93
N GLN A 81 -20.44 -1.42 -3.33
CA GLN A 81 -21.24 -0.76 -2.32
C GLN A 81 -20.48 -0.76 -0.99
N LEU A 82 -20.33 0.43 -0.39
CA LEU A 82 -19.71 0.56 0.93
C LEU A 82 -20.76 0.31 2.02
N ASP A 83 -21.93 0.93 1.86
CA ASP A 83 -23.12 0.76 2.70
C ASP A 83 -24.40 1.00 1.86
N ALA A 84 -25.55 1.08 2.50
CA ALA A 84 -26.83 1.28 1.82
C ALA A 84 -26.91 2.60 1.01
N GLN A 85 -26.07 3.57 1.32
CA GLN A 85 -26.16 4.94 0.77
C GLN A 85 -24.93 5.33 -0.04
N GLN A 86 -23.83 4.59 0.05
CA GLN A 86 -22.55 4.98 -0.56
C GLN A 86 -21.94 3.87 -1.44
N LEU A 87 -21.41 4.32 -2.56
CA LEU A 87 -20.61 3.53 -3.47
C LEU A 87 -19.16 4.00 -3.43
N ILE A 88 -18.24 3.07 -3.65
CA ILE A 88 -16.85 3.38 -4.00
C ILE A 88 -16.64 3.02 -5.46
N LEU A 89 -16.15 4.01 -6.23
CA LEU A 89 -15.66 3.84 -7.59
C LEU A 89 -14.17 4.08 -7.62
N GLY A 90 -13.43 3.24 -8.31
CA GLY A 90 -11.98 3.40 -8.41
C GLY A 90 -11.35 2.61 -9.54
N ALA A 91 -10.13 2.86 -9.70
CA ALA A 91 -9.35 3.95 -9.20
C ALA A 91 -8.49 4.50 -10.33
N SER A 92 -8.22 5.79 -10.28
CA SER A 92 -7.19 6.35 -11.13
C SER A 92 -5.82 5.74 -10.84
N PHE A 93 -4.91 5.78 -11.80
CA PHE A 93 -3.61 5.16 -11.70
C PHE A 93 -2.56 5.98 -12.45
N TYR A 94 -1.80 6.81 -11.72
CA TYR A 94 -0.79 7.70 -12.30
C TYR A 94 0.59 7.36 -11.76
N PRO A 95 1.42 6.67 -12.57
CA PRO A 95 2.81 6.42 -12.22
C PRO A 95 3.61 7.72 -12.09
N ASN A 96 4.57 7.74 -11.18
CA ASN A 96 5.50 8.85 -10.93
C ASN A 96 4.84 10.15 -10.44
N ARG A 97 3.62 10.06 -9.90
CA ARG A 97 2.97 11.16 -9.16
C ARG A 97 2.93 10.83 -7.68
N ASP A 98 3.19 11.83 -6.85
CA ASP A 98 3.29 11.69 -5.38
C ASP A 98 2.46 12.74 -4.60
N ASP A 99 1.57 13.44 -5.31
CA ASP A 99 0.54 14.29 -4.70
C ASP A 99 -0.64 13.46 -4.18
N SER A 100 -1.37 14.00 -3.21
CA SER A 100 -2.55 13.36 -2.62
C SER A 100 -3.78 14.25 -2.61
N ASP A 101 -3.80 15.30 -3.41
CA ASP A 101 -4.97 16.16 -3.57
C ASP A 101 -6.09 15.41 -4.29
N VAL A 102 -7.34 15.66 -3.88
CA VAL A 102 -8.50 15.12 -4.57
C VAL A 102 -8.80 15.99 -5.77
N LEU A 103 -8.82 15.39 -6.96
CA LEU A 103 -8.97 16.08 -8.24
C LEU A 103 -10.28 15.68 -8.92
N LEU A 104 -10.94 16.67 -9.52
CA LEU A 104 -12.16 16.45 -10.31
C LEU A 104 -11.90 15.56 -11.53
N GLU A 105 -10.75 15.68 -12.16
CA GLU A 105 -10.34 14.86 -13.31
C GLU A 105 -10.33 13.35 -13.00
N ASP A 106 -9.99 13.00 -11.76
CA ASP A 106 -10.03 11.60 -11.30
C ASP A 106 -11.47 11.10 -11.08
N HIS A 107 -12.35 11.97 -10.61
CA HIS A 107 -13.78 11.65 -10.54
C HIS A 107 -14.38 11.41 -11.93
N VAL A 108 -14.05 12.27 -12.89
CA VAL A 108 -14.44 12.09 -14.29
C VAL A 108 -13.89 10.78 -14.84
N HIS A 109 -12.62 10.48 -14.62
CA HIS A 109 -12.01 9.22 -15.04
C HIS A 109 -12.74 8.01 -14.45
N ASN A 110 -13.02 8.02 -13.15
CA ASN A 110 -13.72 6.91 -12.47
C ASN A 110 -15.17 6.78 -12.99
N TYR A 111 -15.83 7.90 -13.34
CA TYR A 111 -17.14 7.91 -13.99
C TYR A 111 -17.08 7.28 -15.40
N GLU A 112 -16.10 7.66 -16.22
CA GLU A 112 -15.93 7.10 -17.56
C GLU A 112 -15.70 5.58 -17.53
N LEU A 113 -14.94 5.08 -16.56
CA LEU A 113 -14.73 3.66 -16.39
C LEU A 113 -16.03 2.91 -16.13
N ILE A 114 -16.86 3.36 -15.17
CA ILE A 114 -18.14 2.69 -14.89
C ILE A 114 -19.14 2.90 -16.04
N HIS A 115 -19.14 4.07 -16.66
CA HIS A 115 -20.02 4.36 -17.80
C HIS A 115 -19.74 3.45 -19.00
N SER A 116 -18.49 3.09 -19.23
CA SER A 116 -18.09 2.20 -20.32
C SER A 116 -18.69 0.79 -20.22
N VAL A 117 -19.04 0.35 -18.99
CA VAL A 117 -19.55 -0.99 -18.73
C VAL A 117 -21.03 -0.99 -18.33
N PHE A 118 -21.44 0.00 -17.57
CA PHE A 118 -22.81 0.15 -17.04
C PHE A 118 -23.39 1.53 -17.38
N PRO A 119 -23.60 1.89 -18.67
CA PRO A 119 -23.94 3.26 -19.07
C PRO A 119 -25.24 3.76 -18.45
N HIS A 120 -26.29 2.95 -18.41
CA HIS A 120 -27.59 3.35 -17.82
C HIS A 120 -27.48 3.60 -16.30
N TYR A 121 -26.68 2.78 -15.61
CA TYR A 121 -26.43 2.96 -14.19
C TYR A 121 -25.59 4.22 -13.93
N ALA A 122 -24.52 4.42 -14.68
CA ALA A 122 -23.68 5.60 -14.54
C ALA A 122 -24.43 6.91 -14.77
N GLN A 123 -25.38 6.96 -15.73
CA GLN A 123 -26.23 8.11 -16.00
C GLN A 123 -27.20 8.44 -14.86
N SER A 124 -27.47 7.49 -13.96
CA SER A 124 -28.31 7.70 -12.79
C SER A 124 -27.54 8.16 -11.55
N LEU A 125 -26.22 8.19 -11.61
CA LEU A 125 -25.38 8.69 -10.51
C LEU A 125 -25.46 10.23 -10.43
N PRO A 126 -25.21 10.80 -9.24
CA PRO A 126 -25.11 12.25 -9.08
C PRO A 126 -24.02 12.86 -9.96
N ASP A 127 -24.08 14.16 -10.16
CA ASP A 127 -23.04 14.91 -10.89
C ASP A 127 -21.67 14.70 -10.24
N VAL A 128 -20.65 14.46 -11.08
CA VAL A 128 -19.28 14.15 -10.62
C VAL A 128 -18.66 15.27 -9.76
N THR A 129 -19.15 16.51 -9.90
CA THR A 129 -18.69 17.65 -9.10
C THR A 129 -19.14 17.57 -7.62
N THR A 130 -20.12 16.73 -7.33
CA THR A 130 -20.63 16.50 -5.97
C THR A 130 -19.94 15.34 -5.27
N TRP A 131 -19.11 14.59 -6.00
CA TRP A 131 -18.46 13.40 -5.46
C TRP A 131 -17.36 13.76 -4.46
N GLN A 132 -17.29 12.97 -3.42
CA GLN A 132 -16.16 13.00 -2.49
C GLN A 132 -15.12 11.95 -2.90
N GLY A 133 -13.92 12.04 -2.34
CA GLY A 133 -12.89 11.08 -2.68
C GLY A 133 -11.71 11.08 -1.73
N ARG A 134 -10.82 10.15 -1.99
CA ARG A 134 -9.52 10.08 -1.35
C ARG A 134 -8.46 9.74 -2.38
N ALA A 135 -7.44 10.57 -2.45
CA ALA A 135 -6.22 10.27 -3.19
C ALA A 135 -5.12 9.80 -2.24
N SER A 136 -4.27 8.92 -2.72
CA SER A 136 -3.12 8.42 -1.96
C SER A 136 -2.04 7.90 -2.91
N VAL A 137 -0.82 7.76 -2.39
CA VAL A 137 0.33 7.30 -3.16
C VAL A 137 0.72 5.90 -2.72
N ARG A 138 0.60 4.97 -3.65
CA ARG A 138 1.06 3.58 -3.47
C ARG A 138 2.56 3.50 -3.69
N ALA A 139 3.22 2.66 -2.93
CA ALA A 139 4.62 2.34 -3.11
C ALA A 139 4.75 1.04 -3.92
N GLN A 140 5.33 1.12 -5.13
CA GLN A 140 5.50 -0.02 -6.01
C GLN A 140 6.97 -0.33 -6.23
N SER A 141 7.39 -1.56 -5.94
CA SER A 141 8.73 -2.05 -6.29
C SER A 141 8.92 -2.17 -7.81
N LEU A 142 10.17 -2.21 -8.26
CA LEU A 142 10.50 -2.27 -9.70
C LEU A 142 10.04 -3.57 -10.38
N ASP A 143 9.94 -4.66 -9.64
CA ASP A 143 9.58 -5.99 -10.12
C ASP A 143 8.16 -6.40 -9.71
N TYR A 144 7.39 -5.49 -9.14
CA TYR A 144 6.00 -5.69 -8.69
C TYR A 144 5.82 -6.68 -7.52
N PHE A 145 6.91 -7.23 -6.95
CA PHE A 145 6.84 -8.02 -5.74
C PHE A 145 6.98 -7.15 -4.48
N PRO A 146 6.32 -7.48 -3.38
CA PRO A 146 6.54 -6.81 -2.09
C PRO A 146 8.03 -6.79 -1.69
N VAL A 147 8.40 -5.83 -0.87
CA VAL A 147 9.71 -5.75 -0.22
C VAL A 147 9.52 -6.18 1.22
N LEU A 148 9.87 -7.42 1.51
CA LEU A 148 9.54 -8.12 2.75
C LEU A 148 10.75 -8.84 3.32
N GLY A 149 10.94 -8.73 4.62
CA GLY A 149 11.94 -9.49 5.37
C GLY A 149 13.01 -8.62 6.03
N LYS A 150 14.00 -9.30 6.58
CA LYS A 150 15.09 -8.70 7.35
C LYS A 150 15.96 -7.79 6.48
N MET A 151 16.30 -6.63 7.00
CA MET A 151 17.10 -5.64 6.27
C MET A 151 18.59 -5.96 6.26
N SER A 152 19.07 -6.58 7.31
CA SER A 152 20.47 -6.98 7.50
C SER A 152 20.53 -8.15 8.47
N GLU A 153 21.52 -9.03 8.31
CA GLU A 153 21.76 -10.14 9.25
C GLU A 153 22.16 -9.68 10.66
N GLN A 154 22.67 -8.45 10.78
CA GLN A 154 23.15 -7.89 12.04
C GLN A 154 22.05 -7.22 12.87
N THR A 155 20.85 -7.04 12.34
CA THR A 155 19.76 -6.30 13.00
C THR A 155 18.46 -7.09 13.00
N GLU A 156 17.59 -6.83 13.96
CA GLU A 156 16.23 -7.36 13.98
C GLU A 156 15.22 -6.32 13.43
N ILE A 157 15.60 -5.64 12.34
CA ILE A 157 14.79 -4.66 11.65
C ILE A 157 14.32 -5.25 10.32
N TYR A 158 13.02 -5.20 10.09
CA TYR A 158 12.35 -5.81 8.94
C TYR A 158 11.64 -4.74 8.12
N SER A 159 11.60 -4.94 6.81
CA SER A 159 10.76 -4.18 5.90
C SER A 159 9.47 -4.92 5.60
N PHE A 160 8.38 -4.19 5.51
CA PHE A 160 7.10 -4.64 4.97
C PHE A 160 6.49 -3.53 4.10
N ALA A 161 6.91 -3.43 2.85
CA ALA A 161 6.53 -2.35 1.95
C ALA A 161 6.45 -2.82 0.48
N GLY A 162 6.24 -1.89 -0.43
CA GLY A 162 6.25 -2.17 -1.87
C GLY A 162 5.05 -2.97 -2.38
N LEU A 163 3.91 -2.95 -1.68
CA LEU A 163 2.71 -3.74 -2.00
C LEU A 163 1.97 -3.24 -3.26
N GLY A 164 2.26 -2.03 -3.71
CA GLY A 164 1.61 -1.42 -4.89
C GLY A 164 0.09 -1.37 -4.78
N SER A 165 -0.59 -1.72 -5.87
CA SER A 165 -2.06 -1.73 -5.94
C SER A 165 -2.71 -2.99 -5.38
N LYS A 166 -1.91 -3.99 -4.97
CA LYS A 166 -2.40 -5.31 -4.53
C LYS A 166 -2.21 -5.54 -3.02
N GLY A 167 -2.17 -4.45 -2.22
CA GLY A 167 -1.88 -4.53 -0.79
C GLY A 167 -2.81 -5.48 -0.03
N PHE A 168 -4.12 -5.39 -0.24
CA PHE A 168 -5.08 -6.28 0.41
C PHE A 168 -4.93 -7.75 0.03
N LEU A 169 -4.44 -8.03 -1.19
CA LEU A 169 -4.18 -9.39 -1.63
C LEU A 169 -2.88 -9.95 -1.03
N PHE A 170 -1.82 -9.13 -0.99
CA PHE A 170 -0.51 -9.57 -0.53
C PHE A 170 -0.34 -9.55 0.99
N ALA A 171 -0.95 -8.58 1.68
CA ALA A 171 -0.68 -8.34 3.09
C ALA A 171 -0.91 -9.57 3.99
N PRO A 172 -1.98 -10.36 3.86
CA PRO A 172 -2.19 -11.52 4.72
C PRO A 172 -1.05 -12.55 4.62
N LEU A 173 -0.71 -12.99 3.41
CA LEU A 173 0.36 -13.96 3.21
C LEU A 173 1.73 -13.39 3.58
N CYS A 174 2.00 -12.12 3.25
CA CYS A 174 3.25 -11.45 3.61
C CYS A 174 3.41 -11.33 5.13
N SER A 175 2.32 -11.08 5.86
CA SER A 175 2.35 -11.03 7.33
C SER A 175 2.68 -12.40 7.93
N GLU A 176 2.11 -13.46 7.39
CA GLU A 176 2.37 -14.84 7.82
C GLU A 176 3.83 -15.24 7.55
N ILE A 177 4.35 -14.90 6.36
CA ILE A 177 5.77 -15.11 6.03
C ILE A 177 6.68 -14.39 7.03
N LEU A 178 6.39 -13.12 7.30
CA LEU A 178 7.22 -12.31 8.20
C LEU A 178 7.15 -12.82 9.64
N ALA A 179 5.96 -13.20 10.11
CA ALA A 179 5.78 -13.80 11.42
C ALA A 179 6.58 -15.11 11.56
N ALA A 180 6.54 -15.98 10.55
CA ALA A 180 7.32 -17.21 10.53
C ALA A 180 8.84 -16.95 10.59
N GLN A 181 9.33 -15.92 9.89
CA GLN A 181 10.74 -15.51 9.96
C GLN A 181 11.14 -15.02 11.36
N ILE A 182 10.32 -14.18 11.98
CA ILE A 182 10.58 -13.62 13.31
C ILE A 182 10.54 -14.73 14.39
N LEU A 183 9.53 -15.59 14.33
CA LEU A 183 9.31 -16.64 15.29
C LEU A 183 10.17 -17.90 15.04
N LYS A 184 10.93 -17.92 13.93
CA LYS A 184 11.75 -19.06 13.49
C LYS A 184 10.92 -20.33 13.28
N GLU A 185 9.72 -20.16 12.75
CA GLU A 185 8.78 -21.22 12.38
C GLU A 185 8.94 -21.62 10.90
N ALA A 186 8.25 -22.70 10.51
CA ALA A 186 8.23 -23.13 9.13
C ALA A 186 7.53 -22.09 8.24
N CYS A 187 8.24 -21.61 7.22
CA CYS A 187 7.71 -20.60 6.32
C CYS A 187 6.61 -21.20 5.41
N PRO A 188 5.47 -20.51 5.19
CA PRO A 188 4.37 -21.02 4.37
C PRO A 188 4.67 -21.03 2.87
N VAL A 189 5.82 -20.49 2.45
CA VAL A 189 6.23 -20.41 1.04
C VAL A 189 7.63 -20.95 0.83
N PRO A 190 7.95 -21.47 -0.40
CA PRO A 190 9.26 -22.01 -0.68
C PRO A 190 10.34 -20.93 -0.78
N GLU A 191 11.58 -21.31 -0.49
CA GLU A 191 12.76 -20.44 -0.50
C GLU A 191 12.93 -19.56 -1.76
N PRO A 192 12.70 -20.05 -3.00
CA PRO A 192 12.80 -19.19 -4.19
C PRO A 192 11.84 -18.00 -4.19
N LEU A 193 10.67 -18.13 -3.55
CA LEU A 193 9.73 -17.01 -3.40
C LEU A 193 10.20 -16.04 -2.32
N LEU A 194 10.74 -16.54 -1.19
CA LEU A 194 11.34 -15.69 -0.17
C LEU A 194 12.45 -14.81 -0.74
N GLN A 195 13.30 -15.36 -1.57
CA GLN A 195 14.36 -14.61 -2.24
C GLN A 195 13.83 -13.51 -3.15
N LYS A 196 12.67 -13.72 -3.80
CA LYS A 196 11.98 -12.70 -4.60
C LYS A 196 11.35 -11.60 -3.76
N LEU A 197 11.06 -11.85 -2.51
CA LEU A 197 10.49 -10.86 -1.57
C LEU A 197 11.59 -10.09 -0.82
N SER A 198 12.78 -10.66 -0.68
CA SER A 198 13.88 -10.10 0.10
C SER A 198 14.20 -8.63 -0.24
N PRO A 199 14.38 -7.76 0.75
CA PRO A 199 14.84 -6.39 0.52
C PRO A 199 16.20 -6.32 -0.19
N THR A 200 17.05 -7.33 -0.01
CA THR A 200 18.41 -7.39 -0.58
C THR A 200 18.47 -7.93 -2.00
N ARG A 201 17.33 -8.35 -2.58
CA ARG A 201 17.31 -8.96 -3.94
C ARG A 201 17.82 -8.04 -5.06
N PHE A 202 17.74 -6.73 -4.86
CA PHE A 202 18.25 -5.76 -5.83
C PHE A 202 19.74 -5.48 -5.69
N GLN A 203 20.34 -5.73 -4.51
CA GLN A 203 21.76 -5.48 -4.24
C GLN A 203 22.67 -6.43 -5.01
N LYS A 204 22.25 -7.67 -5.28
CA LYS A 204 23.02 -8.67 -6.06
C LYS A 204 23.21 -8.27 -7.52
N LYS A 205 22.32 -7.46 -8.09
CA LYS A 205 22.40 -6.98 -9.48
C LYS A 205 23.41 -5.84 -9.67
N LEU A 206 23.74 -5.12 -8.61
CA LEU A 206 24.73 -4.02 -8.65
C LEU A 206 26.18 -4.52 -8.61
N LYS A 207 26.42 -5.76 -8.12
CA LYS A 207 27.76 -6.38 -8.08
C LYS A 207 28.13 -7.17 -9.35
N ALA A 208 27.19 -7.33 -10.28
CA ALA A 208 27.35 -8.10 -11.50
C ALA A 208 27.55 -7.23 -12.77
N LYS A 209 27.82 -5.94 -12.60
CA LYS A 209 28.30 -5.00 -13.61
C LYS A 209 29.69 -4.53 -13.19
#